data_4b978653cddad924982d717f3defbcb0
#
_entry.id   4b978653cddad924982d717f3defbcb0
#
_cell.length_a   1.000
_cell.length_b   1.000
_cell.length_c   1.000
_cell.angle_alpha   90.00
_cell.angle_beta   90.00
_cell.angle_gamma   90.00
#
_symmetry.space_group_name_H-M   'P 1'
#
loop_
_entity.id
_entity.type
_entity.pdbx_description
1 polymer ?
#
loop_
_entity_poly.entity_id
_entity_poly.type
_entity_poly.pdbx_seq_one_letter_code
_entity_poly.pdbx_strand_id
1 'polypeptide(L)'
;LILKDNIESIAMKSINPSLIDEEFNMLENIDYKIALNSKEGNETLLRLEKVKALPRISAYISGSYNGYNESFRITNPKQNWYGSSQLGINMSLPIFSSLQRTASTQRAKIELEKAELNLKETAATLNLEVQKARNDYNFSINNYETALKNLSLAESIEKKNQIKFYEGLSSSFDLRQAQNQLYTIQNEYLEATLKIIENKINLEILLNKS
;
A
#
# COMPACT_ATOMS: atom_id res chain seq x y z
N LEU A 1 -14.46 26.11 8.09
CA LEU A 1 -15.04 24.76 7.96
C LEU A 1 -16.22 24.71 8.95
N ILE A 2 -17.45 24.72 8.43
CA ILE A 2 -18.63 24.50 9.28
C ILE A 2 -18.89 22.99 9.22
N LEU A 3 -18.61 22.29 10.31
CA LEU A 3 -19.02 20.88 10.46
C LEU A 3 -20.56 20.85 10.44
N LYS A 4 -21.12 20.25 9.41
CA LYS A 4 -22.59 20.12 9.24
C LYS A 4 -23.19 19.05 10.17
N ASP A 5 -22.37 18.08 10.62
CA ASP A 5 -22.81 16.96 11.45
C ASP A 5 -22.28 17.13 12.87
N ASN A 6 -23.10 16.75 13.85
CA ASN A 6 -22.68 16.70 15.24
C ASN A 6 -21.62 15.58 15.41
N ILE A 7 -20.49 15.89 16.04
CA ILE A 7 -19.39 14.96 16.31
C ILE A 7 -19.89 13.67 16.99
N GLU A 8 -20.87 13.78 17.88
CA GLU A 8 -21.50 12.63 18.56
C GLU A 8 -22.20 11.68 17.57
N SER A 9 -22.91 12.23 16.56
CA SER A 9 -23.58 11.42 15.54
C SER A 9 -22.59 10.66 14.66
N ILE A 10 -21.42 11.26 14.40
CA ILE A 10 -20.34 10.63 13.65
C ILE A 10 -19.70 9.54 14.50
N ALA A 11 -19.45 9.80 15.78
CA ALA A 11 -18.90 8.81 16.71
C ALA A 11 -19.80 7.59 16.83
N MET A 12 -21.11 7.78 17.02
CA MET A 12 -22.08 6.67 17.09
C MET A 12 -22.12 5.82 15.83
N LYS A 13 -22.06 6.46 14.64
CA LYS A 13 -21.93 5.76 13.36
C LYS A 13 -20.57 5.08 13.19
N SER A 14 -19.57 5.51 13.93
CA SER A 14 -18.24 4.92 13.91
C SER A 14 -18.10 3.68 14.78
N ILE A 15 -19.05 3.41 15.67
CA ILE A 15 -19.08 2.19 16.49
C ILE A 15 -19.70 1.07 15.66
N ASN A 16 -18.85 0.24 15.08
CA ASN A 16 -19.25 -0.96 14.35
C ASN A 16 -18.41 -2.18 14.78
N PRO A 17 -18.82 -2.90 15.84
CA PRO A 17 -18.06 -4.05 16.34
C PRO A 17 -17.84 -5.17 15.32
N SER A 18 -18.72 -5.28 14.30
CA SER A 18 -18.58 -6.33 13.29
C SER A 18 -17.33 -6.18 12.43
N LEU A 19 -16.73 -4.95 12.35
CA LEU A 19 -15.45 -4.73 11.65
C LEU A 19 -14.28 -5.45 12.33
N ILE A 20 -14.37 -5.73 13.63
CA ILE A 20 -13.29 -6.40 14.38
C ILE A 20 -13.15 -7.87 13.93
N ASP A 21 -14.30 -8.53 13.69
CA ASP A 21 -14.37 -9.94 13.33
C ASP A 21 -14.34 -10.17 11.81
N GLU A 22 -14.25 -9.11 11.03
CA GLU A 22 -14.29 -9.22 9.59
C GLU A 22 -13.04 -9.90 9.02
N GLU A 23 -13.24 -10.80 8.06
CA GLU A 23 -12.15 -11.56 7.47
C GLU A 23 -11.25 -10.65 6.59
N PHE A 24 -9.94 -10.68 6.85
CA PHE A 24 -8.95 -9.95 6.06
C PHE A 24 -8.59 -10.76 4.83
N ASN A 25 -8.91 -10.26 3.64
CA ASN A 25 -8.49 -10.86 2.39
C ASN A 25 -7.15 -10.26 1.91
N MET A 26 -6.05 -10.93 2.25
CA MET A 26 -4.70 -10.51 1.89
C MET A 26 -4.52 -10.35 0.37
N LEU A 27 -5.19 -11.19 -0.46
CA LEU A 27 -5.06 -11.17 -1.90
C LEU A 27 -5.64 -9.90 -2.54
N GLU A 28 -6.47 -9.17 -1.84
CA GLU A 28 -7.02 -7.89 -2.29
C GLU A 28 -6.15 -6.70 -1.92
N ASN A 29 -5.26 -6.86 -0.94
CA ASN A 29 -4.38 -5.79 -0.49
C ASN A 29 -3.37 -5.40 -1.57
N ILE A 30 -3.20 -4.09 -1.79
CA ILE A 30 -2.34 -3.57 -2.87
C ILE A 30 -0.87 -3.88 -2.65
N ASP A 31 -0.37 -3.80 -1.41
CA ASP A 31 1.04 -4.05 -1.09
C ASP A 31 1.39 -5.52 -1.30
N TYR A 32 0.48 -6.42 -0.94
CA TYR A 32 0.63 -7.84 -1.24
C TYR A 32 0.66 -8.12 -2.75
N LYS A 33 -0.24 -7.48 -3.54
CA LYS A 33 -0.26 -7.60 -5.00
C LYS A 33 1.04 -7.08 -5.64
N ILE A 34 1.60 -5.99 -5.12
CA ILE A 34 2.86 -5.44 -5.59
C ILE A 34 4.01 -6.43 -5.32
N ALA A 35 4.09 -6.99 -4.11
CA ALA A 35 5.10 -7.96 -3.75
C ALA A 35 4.97 -9.26 -4.58
N LEU A 36 3.74 -9.73 -4.80
CA LEU A 36 3.45 -10.90 -5.64
C LEU A 36 3.89 -10.68 -7.09
N ASN A 37 3.52 -9.54 -7.69
CA ASN A 37 3.92 -9.18 -9.04
C ASN A 37 5.45 -9.06 -9.19
N SER A 38 6.13 -8.54 -8.16
CA SER A 38 7.59 -8.50 -8.11
C SER A 38 8.21 -9.91 -8.15
N LYS A 39 7.64 -10.85 -7.36
CA LYS A 39 8.08 -12.26 -7.39
C LYS A 39 7.88 -12.88 -8.78
N GLU A 40 6.71 -12.70 -9.40
CA GLU A 40 6.41 -13.26 -10.74
C GLU A 40 7.31 -12.65 -11.82
N GLY A 41 7.62 -11.36 -11.70
CA GLY A 41 8.59 -10.67 -12.57
C GLY A 41 9.98 -11.30 -12.47
N ASN A 42 10.49 -11.54 -11.26
CA ASN A 42 11.80 -12.17 -11.05
C ASN A 42 11.81 -13.64 -11.50
N GLU A 43 10.72 -14.37 -11.37
CA GLU A 43 10.58 -15.71 -11.92
C GLU A 43 10.70 -15.71 -13.45
N THR A 44 10.07 -14.75 -14.10
CA THR A 44 10.15 -14.55 -15.55
C THR A 44 11.57 -14.17 -15.99
N LEU A 45 12.26 -13.31 -15.23
CA LEU A 45 13.65 -12.96 -15.47
C LEU A 45 14.59 -14.17 -15.34
N LEU A 46 14.37 -15.01 -14.33
CA LEU A 46 15.13 -16.27 -14.20
C LEU A 46 14.90 -17.20 -15.40
N ARG A 47 13.65 -17.32 -15.89
CA ARG A 47 13.35 -18.08 -17.10
C ARG A 47 14.05 -17.50 -18.31
N LEU A 48 14.07 -16.16 -18.45
CA LEU A 48 14.77 -15.47 -19.54
C LEU A 48 16.27 -15.78 -19.52
N GLU A 49 16.93 -15.72 -18.34
CA GLU A 49 18.35 -16.07 -18.24
C GLU A 49 18.64 -17.54 -18.63
N LYS A 50 17.75 -18.46 -18.25
CA LYS A 50 17.86 -19.88 -18.67
C LYS A 50 17.70 -20.06 -20.20
N VAL A 51 16.76 -19.34 -20.81
CA VAL A 51 16.49 -19.41 -22.26
C VAL A 51 17.65 -18.87 -23.09
N LYS A 52 18.48 -17.94 -22.57
CA LYS A 52 19.69 -17.46 -23.25
C LYS A 52 20.73 -18.55 -23.52
N ALA A 53 20.59 -19.73 -22.89
CA ALA A 53 21.44 -20.89 -23.19
C ALA A 53 20.98 -21.69 -24.43
N LEU A 54 19.76 -21.44 -24.92
CA LEU A 54 19.18 -22.14 -26.05
C LEU A 54 19.68 -21.53 -27.39
N PRO A 55 19.62 -22.32 -28.51
CA PRO A 55 19.89 -21.79 -29.83
C PRO A 55 18.94 -20.66 -30.21
N ARG A 56 19.49 -19.59 -30.78
CA ARG A 56 18.70 -18.50 -31.36
C ARG A 56 18.64 -18.68 -32.87
N ILE A 57 17.43 -18.76 -33.39
CA ILE A 57 17.18 -18.85 -34.83
C ILE A 57 16.54 -17.54 -35.27
N SER A 58 17.08 -16.93 -36.35
CA SER A 58 16.54 -15.72 -36.99
C SER A 58 16.47 -15.94 -38.51
N ALA A 59 15.38 -15.51 -39.11
CA ALA A 59 15.24 -15.45 -40.57
C ALA A 59 15.31 -13.97 -41.00
N TYR A 60 15.92 -13.71 -42.13
CA TYR A 60 15.96 -12.37 -42.72
C TYR A 60 15.72 -12.42 -44.22
N ILE A 61 15.12 -11.37 -44.73
CA ILE A 61 15.00 -11.07 -46.15
C ILE A 61 15.56 -9.67 -46.36
N SER A 62 16.42 -9.54 -47.35
CA SER A 62 16.93 -8.24 -47.76
C SER A 62 16.84 -8.06 -49.26
N GLY A 63 16.54 -6.85 -49.72
CA GLY A 63 16.55 -6.46 -51.11
C GLY A 63 17.39 -5.21 -51.26
N SER A 64 18.24 -5.17 -52.31
CA SER A 64 19.05 -4.01 -52.60
C SER A 64 19.16 -3.80 -54.09
N TYR A 65 19.34 -2.54 -54.49
CA TYR A 65 19.76 -2.14 -55.83
C TYR A 65 21.17 -1.59 -55.75
N ASN A 66 22.09 -2.20 -56.48
CA ASN A 66 23.51 -1.82 -56.48
C ASN A 66 23.91 -1.29 -57.85
N GLY A 67 24.51 -0.13 -57.88
CA GLY A 67 25.12 0.47 -59.07
C GLY A 67 26.64 0.38 -58.95
N TYR A 68 27.29 -0.15 -59.93
CA TYR A 68 28.77 -0.26 -60.01
C TYR A 68 29.31 0.78 -61.02
N ASN A 69 30.28 1.59 -60.59
CA ASN A 69 30.89 2.64 -61.42
C ASN A 69 32.38 2.70 -61.09
N GLU A 70 33.18 2.98 -62.09
CA GLU A 70 34.67 3.16 -61.96
C GLU A 70 35.03 4.50 -61.27
N SER A 71 34.09 5.46 -61.24
CA SER A 71 34.29 6.78 -60.60
C SER A 71 33.04 7.11 -59.75
N PHE A 72 33.23 7.86 -58.62
CA PHE A 72 32.16 8.30 -57.75
C PHE A 72 31.28 9.36 -58.46
N ARG A 73 30.23 8.90 -59.13
CA ARG A 73 29.22 9.71 -59.81
C ARG A 73 27.81 9.21 -59.44
N ILE A 74 27.20 9.85 -58.46
CA ILE A 74 25.84 9.46 -57.96
C ILE A 74 24.72 9.78 -58.97
N THR A 75 24.94 10.79 -59.86
CA THR A 75 23.92 11.32 -60.76
C THR A 75 24.16 10.93 -62.24
N ASN A 76 24.76 9.76 -62.54
CA ASN A 76 24.91 9.29 -63.87
C ASN A 76 23.58 8.68 -64.41
N PRO A 77 22.94 9.33 -65.45
CA PRO A 77 21.66 8.82 -65.98
C PRO A 77 21.81 7.52 -66.77
N LYS A 78 23.03 7.10 -67.09
CA LYS A 78 23.32 5.83 -67.75
C LYS A 78 23.80 4.74 -66.78
N GLN A 79 23.62 4.96 -65.49
CA GLN A 79 23.98 3.98 -64.46
C GLN A 79 23.07 2.75 -64.53
N ASN A 80 23.69 1.59 -64.73
CA ASN A 80 22.95 0.31 -64.59
C ASN A 80 22.80 -0.05 -63.12
N TRP A 81 21.55 -0.26 -62.72
CA TRP A 81 21.21 -0.70 -61.38
C TRP A 81 20.85 -2.19 -61.42
N TYR A 82 21.52 -2.95 -60.58
CA TYR A 82 21.28 -4.40 -60.43
C TYR A 82 20.50 -4.67 -59.14
N GLY A 83 19.31 -5.22 -59.29
CA GLY A 83 18.49 -5.69 -58.16
C GLY A 83 19.03 -7.02 -57.62
N SER A 84 19.19 -7.11 -56.32
CA SER A 84 19.51 -8.37 -55.67
C SER A 84 18.55 -8.60 -54.51
N SER A 85 18.16 -9.85 -54.30
CA SER A 85 17.38 -10.27 -53.14
C SER A 85 18.09 -11.42 -52.47
N GLN A 86 18.05 -11.41 -51.12
CA GLN A 86 18.65 -12.45 -50.31
C GLN A 86 17.66 -12.89 -49.22
N LEU A 87 17.43 -14.19 -49.12
CA LEU A 87 16.73 -14.81 -48.02
C LEU A 87 17.74 -15.68 -47.26
N GLY A 88 17.77 -15.52 -45.95
CA GLY A 88 18.69 -16.33 -45.14
C GLY A 88 18.10 -16.70 -43.80
N ILE A 89 18.60 -17.81 -43.27
CA ILE A 89 18.33 -18.29 -41.89
C ILE A 89 19.66 -18.30 -41.16
N ASN A 90 19.68 -17.65 -39.99
CA ASN A 90 20.85 -17.63 -39.13
C ASN A 90 20.55 -18.34 -37.83
N MET A 91 21.41 -19.31 -37.43
CA MET A 91 21.33 -19.98 -36.15
C MET A 91 22.58 -19.70 -35.33
N SER A 92 22.39 -19.20 -34.13
CA SER A 92 23.46 -18.92 -33.19
C SER A 92 23.29 -19.77 -31.94
N LEU A 93 24.30 -20.61 -31.66
CA LEU A 93 24.35 -21.44 -30.44
C LEU A 93 25.57 -21.03 -29.62
N PRO A 94 25.38 -20.46 -28.41
CA PRO A 94 26.50 -20.12 -27.55
C PRO A 94 27.06 -21.36 -26.86
N ILE A 95 28.21 -21.89 -27.35
CA ILE A 95 28.84 -23.11 -26.83
C ILE A 95 29.59 -22.84 -25.52
N PHE A 96 30.31 -21.73 -25.43
CA PHE A 96 31.13 -21.36 -24.27
C PHE A 96 30.96 -19.90 -23.90
N SER A 97 30.77 -19.57 -22.64
CA SER A 97 30.53 -18.21 -22.13
C SER A 97 31.38 -17.87 -20.90
N SER A 98 32.50 -18.56 -20.69
CA SER A 98 33.43 -18.30 -19.56
C SER A 98 32.70 -18.16 -18.21
N LEU A 99 31.71 -19.02 -17.91
CA LEU A 99 30.86 -19.03 -16.71
C LEU A 99 29.92 -17.80 -16.55
N GLN A 100 29.96 -16.82 -17.47
CA GLN A 100 29.14 -15.63 -17.37
C GLN A 100 27.64 -15.95 -17.29
N ARG A 101 27.16 -16.92 -18.10
CA ARG A 101 25.75 -17.35 -18.08
C ARG A 101 25.37 -18.03 -16.77
N THR A 102 26.25 -18.85 -16.21
CA THR A 102 26.04 -19.49 -14.90
C THR A 102 25.93 -18.43 -13.82
N ALA A 103 26.82 -17.45 -13.82
CA ALA A 103 26.79 -16.34 -12.86
C ALA A 103 25.51 -15.49 -13.02
N SER A 104 25.08 -15.19 -14.26
CA SER A 104 23.83 -14.43 -14.51
C SER A 104 22.59 -15.20 -14.05
N THR A 105 22.52 -16.51 -14.34
CA THR A 105 21.43 -17.36 -13.88
C THR A 105 21.39 -17.48 -12.35
N GLN A 106 22.56 -17.61 -11.71
CA GLN A 106 22.66 -17.65 -10.25
C GLN A 106 22.22 -16.33 -9.62
N ARG A 107 22.61 -15.19 -10.22
CA ARG A 107 22.14 -13.86 -9.80
C ARG A 107 20.63 -13.74 -9.90
N ALA A 108 20.04 -14.12 -11.04
CA ALA A 108 18.59 -14.09 -11.23
C ALA A 108 17.85 -15.01 -10.24
N LYS A 109 18.46 -16.17 -9.87
CA LYS A 109 17.92 -17.05 -8.83
C LYS A 109 17.90 -16.38 -7.46
N ILE A 110 18.99 -15.71 -7.08
CA ILE A 110 19.08 -14.99 -5.81
C ILE A 110 18.06 -13.85 -5.76
N GLU A 111 17.87 -13.10 -6.88
CA GLU A 111 16.85 -12.05 -6.93
C GLU A 111 15.42 -12.61 -6.80
N LEU A 112 15.14 -13.80 -7.35
CA LEU A 112 13.87 -14.47 -7.12
C LEU A 112 13.70 -14.86 -5.64
N GLU A 113 14.73 -15.46 -5.02
CA GLU A 113 14.70 -15.83 -3.60
C GLU A 113 14.47 -14.61 -2.69
N LYS A 114 15.10 -13.46 -3.00
CA LYS A 114 14.83 -12.19 -2.30
C LYS A 114 13.38 -11.73 -2.47
N ALA A 115 12.83 -11.81 -3.68
CA ALA A 115 11.44 -11.43 -3.93
C ALA A 115 10.45 -12.36 -3.20
N GLU A 116 10.76 -13.65 -3.09
CA GLU A 116 9.96 -14.60 -2.31
C GLU A 116 9.99 -14.31 -0.81
N LEU A 117 11.17 -13.93 -0.28
CA LEU A 117 11.30 -13.53 1.12
C LEU A 117 10.54 -12.22 1.40
N ASN A 118 10.66 -11.24 0.50
CA ASN A 118 9.93 -9.97 0.61
C ASN A 118 8.40 -10.19 0.58
N LEU A 119 7.90 -11.10 -0.25
CA LEU A 119 6.47 -11.45 -0.27
C LEU A 119 6.03 -12.04 1.08
N LYS A 120 6.83 -12.93 1.67
CA LYS A 120 6.54 -13.51 2.99
C LYS A 120 6.58 -12.47 4.10
N GLU A 121 7.54 -11.56 4.06
CA GLU A 121 7.67 -10.45 5.01
C GLU A 121 6.46 -9.51 4.91
N THR A 122 6.07 -9.11 3.69
CA THR A 122 4.89 -8.27 3.45
C THR A 122 3.62 -8.95 4.00
N ALA A 123 3.45 -10.25 3.74
CA ALA A 123 2.31 -11.00 4.27
C ALA A 123 2.27 -11.03 5.81
N ALA A 124 3.42 -11.23 6.46
CA ALA A 124 3.52 -11.26 7.92
C ALA A 124 3.25 -9.86 8.51
N THR A 125 3.80 -8.81 7.91
CA THR A 125 3.60 -7.41 8.31
C THR A 125 2.14 -7.01 8.20
N LEU A 126 1.49 -7.28 7.08
CA LEU A 126 0.06 -6.99 6.89
C LEU A 126 -0.83 -7.69 7.92
N ASN A 127 -0.56 -8.96 8.22
CA ASN A 127 -1.31 -9.67 9.27
C ASN A 127 -1.13 -9.00 10.64
N LEU A 128 0.10 -8.59 10.97
CA LEU A 128 0.38 -7.90 12.24
C LEU A 128 -0.32 -6.53 12.30
N GLU A 129 -0.28 -5.77 11.21
CA GLU A 129 -0.91 -4.45 11.12
C GLU A 129 -2.44 -4.54 11.28
N VAL A 130 -3.08 -5.51 10.62
CA VAL A 130 -4.52 -5.75 10.78
C VAL A 130 -4.87 -6.15 12.21
N GLN A 131 -4.10 -7.04 12.84
CA GLN A 131 -4.32 -7.42 14.24
C GLN A 131 -4.16 -6.23 15.19
N LYS A 132 -3.12 -5.41 14.96
CA LYS A 132 -2.90 -4.19 15.74
C LYS A 132 -4.05 -3.21 15.56
N ALA A 133 -4.47 -2.95 14.33
CA ALA A 133 -5.58 -2.03 14.04
C ALA A 133 -6.91 -2.50 14.67
N ARG A 134 -7.18 -3.81 14.69
CA ARG A 134 -8.34 -4.39 15.40
C ARG A 134 -8.27 -4.13 16.89
N ASN A 135 -7.11 -4.36 17.50
CA ASN A 135 -6.91 -4.14 18.94
C ASN A 135 -7.04 -2.66 19.29
N ASP A 136 -6.43 -1.77 18.48
CA ASP A 136 -6.49 -0.33 18.68
C ASP A 136 -7.92 0.20 18.52
N TYR A 137 -8.68 -0.33 17.55
CA TYR A 137 -10.07 0.03 17.36
C TYR A 137 -10.95 -0.47 18.52
N ASN A 138 -10.81 -1.72 18.95
CA ASN A 138 -11.52 -2.26 20.10
C ASN A 138 -11.23 -1.49 21.40
N PHE A 139 -9.96 -1.15 21.62
CA PHE A 139 -9.55 -0.31 22.76
C PHE A 139 -10.20 1.08 22.70
N SER A 140 -10.27 1.68 21.49
CA SER A 140 -10.87 3.02 21.33
C SER A 140 -12.39 3.01 21.59
N ILE A 141 -13.12 1.92 21.27
CA ILE A 141 -14.53 1.75 21.60
C ILE A 141 -14.71 1.77 23.13
N ASN A 142 -13.94 0.94 23.85
CA ASN A 142 -14.03 0.85 25.30
C ASN A 142 -13.64 2.19 25.99
N ASN A 143 -12.65 2.88 25.45
CA ASN A 143 -12.21 4.19 25.95
C ASN A 143 -13.28 5.25 25.74
N TYR A 144 -13.92 5.29 24.58
CA TYR A 144 -15.03 6.19 24.27
C TYR A 144 -16.22 5.97 25.21
N GLU A 145 -16.63 4.71 25.45
CA GLU A 145 -17.70 4.41 26.39
C GLU A 145 -17.38 4.87 27.82
N THR A 146 -16.13 4.71 28.24
CA THR A 146 -15.65 5.15 29.55
C THR A 146 -15.67 6.66 29.65
N ALA A 147 -15.15 7.37 28.62
CA ALA A 147 -15.14 8.83 28.56
C ALA A 147 -16.56 9.40 28.58
N LEU A 148 -17.52 8.77 27.89
CA LEU A 148 -18.93 9.15 27.90
C LEU A 148 -19.55 9.05 29.31
N LYS A 149 -19.27 7.96 30.02
CA LYS A 149 -19.73 7.77 31.42
C LYS A 149 -19.12 8.81 32.35
N ASN A 150 -17.81 9.10 32.18
CA ASN A 150 -17.12 10.12 32.97
C ASN A 150 -17.68 11.52 32.70
N LEU A 151 -18.00 11.83 31.45
CA LEU A 151 -18.63 13.12 31.08
C LEU A 151 -19.96 13.29 31.79
N SER A 152 -20.86 12.31 31.71
CA SER A 152 -22.16 12.34 32.39
C SER A 152 -22.01 12.50 33.91
N LEU A 153 -21.02 11.86 34.52
CA LEU A 153 -20.74 12.01 35.97
C LEU A 153 -20.25 13.41 36.28
N ALA A 154 -19.31 13.95 35.49
CA ALA A 154 -18.75 15.31 35.70
C ALA A 154 -19.84 16.39 35.56
N GLU A 155 -20.73 16.26 34.58
CA GLU A 155 -21.91 17.15 34.42
C GLU A 155 -22.83 17.08 35.64
N SER A 156 -23.08 15.89 36.19
CA SER A 156 -23.87 15.71 37.37
C SER A 156 -23.22 16.35 38.61
N ILE A 157 -21.90 16.24 38.73
CA ILE A 157 -21.12 16.84 39.84
C ILE A 157 -21.16 18.37 39.73
N GLU A 158 -20.89 18.92 38.55
CA GLU A 158 -20.92 20.37 38.31
C GLU A 158 -22.31 20.93 38.66
N LYS A 159 -23.37 20.34 38.13
CA LYS A 159 -24.74 20.76 38.39
C LYS A 159 -25.09 20.72 39.89
N LYS A 160 -24.68 19.70 40.65
CA LYS A 160 -24.87 19.65 42.11
C LYS A 160 -24.11 20.75 42.83
N ASN A 161 -22.86 21.04 42.44
CA ASN A 161 -22.07 22.12 43.03
C ASN A 161 -22.65 23.52 42.68
N GLN A 162 -23.20 23.68 41.50
CA GLN A 162 -23.89 24.89 41.08
C GLN A 162 -25.13 25.15 41.99
N ILE A 163 -25.96 24.12 42.24
CA ILE A 163 -27.13 24.24 43.14
C ILE A 163 -26.68 24.58 44.56
N LYS A 164 -25.68 23.85 45.12
CA LYS A 164 -25.15 24.14 46.46
C LYS A 164 -24.62 25.57 46.61
N PHE A 165 -23.96 26.09 45.55
CA PHE A 165 -23.46 27.44 45.56
C PHE A 165 -24.60 28.49 45.63
N TYR A 166 -25.66 28.31 44.83
CA TYR A 166 -26.84 29.18 44.88
C TYR A 166 -27.59 29.13 46.20
N GLU A 167 -27.57 27.98 46.88
CA GLU A 167 -28.16 27.78 48.21
C GLU A 167 -27.24 28.28 49.35
N GLY A 168 -26.04 28.80 49.03
CA GLY A 168 -25.07 29.27 50.02
C GLY A 168 -24.36 28.13 50.79
N LEU A 169 -24.45 26.88 50.34
CA LEU A 169 -23.89 25.69 50.96
C LEU A 169 -22.50 25.29 50.44
N SER A 170 -21.98 26.00 49.44
CA SER A 170 -20.68 25.74 48.82
C SER A 170 -19.99 27.07 48.47
N SER A 171 -18.66 27.04 48.44
CA SER A 171 -17.85 28.19 48.06
C SER A 171 -17.76 28.38 46.54
N SER A 172 -17.42 29.60 46.09
CA SER A 172 -17.11 29.86 44.68
C SER A 172 -15.88 29.11 44.20
N PHE A 173 -15.01 28.72 45.11
CA PHE A 173 -13.83 27.88 44.80
C PHE A 173 -14.26 26.46 44.42
N ASP A 174 -15.17 25.86 45.19
CA ASP A 174 -15.67 24.47 44.96
C ASP A 174 -16.42 24.41 43.61
N LEU A 175 -17.23 25.43 43.29
CA LEU A 175 -17.93 25.50 42.01
C LEU A 175 -16.92 25.59 40.86
N ARG A 176 -15.92 26.48 40.97
CA ARG A 176 -14.91 26.64 39.94
C ARG A 176 -14.08 25.37 39.76
N GLN A 177 -13.77 24.66 40.83
CA GLN A 177 -13.08 23.36 40.76
C GLN A 177 -13.91 22.33 39.98
N ALA A 178 -15.22 22.22 40.25
CA ALA A 178 -16.11 21.33 39.53
C ALA A 178 -16.22 21.70 38.04
N GLN A 179 -16.27 23.00 37.72
CA GLN A 179 -16.27 23.46 36.32
C GLN A 179 -14.96 23.14 35.60
N ASN A 180 -13.80 23.38 36.23
CA ASN A 180 -12.51 23.00 35.64
C ASN A 180 -12.40 21.50 35.37
N GLN A 181 -12.89 20.68 36.30
CA GLN A 181 -12.93 19.23 36.13
C GLN A 181 -13.85 18.83 34.98
N LEU A 182 -15.03 19.43 34.86
CA LEU A 182 -15.92 19.20 33.70
C LEU A 182 -15.22 19.53 32.38
N TYR A 183 -14.55 20.68 32.26
CA TYR A 183 -13.81 21.05 31.06
C TYR A 183 -12.69 20.05 30.71
N THR A 184 -11.97 19.55 31.71
CA THR A 184 -10.96 18.52 31.48
C THR A 184 -11.58 17.24 30.91
N ILE A 185 -12.67 16.76 31.53
CA ILE A 185 -13.39 15.57 31.08
C ILE A 185 -14.03 15.75 29.70
N GLN A 186 -14.53 16.94 29.39
CA GLN A 186 -15.03 17.26 28.04
C GLN A 186 -13.93 17.15 26.99
N ASN A 187 -12.71 17.62 27.27
CA ASN A 187 -11.58 17.46 26.36
C ASN A 187 -11.19 15.98 26.18
N GLU A 188 -11.15 15.20 27.27
CA GLU A 188 -10.88 13.75 27.21
C GLU A 188 -11.94 13.01 26.36
N TYR A 189 -13.20 13.40 26.50
CA TYR A 189 -14.30 12.85 25.69
C TYR A 189 -14.13 13.17 24.19
N LEU A 190 -13.75 14.42 23.86
CA LEU A 190 -13.49 14.82 22.48
C LEU A 190 -12.30 14.07 21.88
N GLU A 191 -11.22 13.90 22.63
CA GLU A 191 -10.07 13.11 22.23
C GLU A 191 -10.42 11.64 21.98
N ALA A 192 -11.19 11.03 22.89
CA ALA A 192 -11.68 9.66 22.72
C ALA A 192 -12.59 9.51 21.48
N THR A 193 -13.42 10.52 21.21
CA THR A 193 -14.29 10.59 20.03
C THR A 193 -13.49 10.65 18.72
N LEU A 194 -12.46 11.50 18.68
CA LEU A 194 -11.59 11.57 17.50
C LEU A 194 -10.81 10.27 17.30
N LYS A 195 -10.35 9.66 18.40
CA LYS A 195 -9.54 8.44 18.34
C LYS A 195 -10.32 7.23 17.82
N ILE A 196 -11.58 7.09 18.18
CA ILE A 196 -12.41 6.02 17.64
C ILE A 196 -12.66 6.17 16.13
N ILE A 197 -12.85 7.40 15.66
CA ILE A 197 -13.02 7.70 14.23
C ILE A 197 -11.73 7.37 13.46
N GLU A 198 -10.59 7.82 13.97
CA GLU A 198 -9.28 7.57 13.38
C GLU A 198 -8.98 6.07 13.28
N ASN A 199 -9.15 5.32 14.39
CA ASN A 199 -8.85 3.89 14.42
C ASN A 199 -9.82 3.08 13.55
N LYS A 200 -11.11 3.49 13.45
CA LYS A 200 -12.06 2.89 12.51
C LYS A 200 -11.59 3.04 11.06
N ILE A 201 -11.28 4.28 10.65
CA ILE A 201 -10.83 4.57 9.29
C ILE A 201 -9.54 3.78 8.97
N ASN A 202 -8.60 3.72 9.91
CA ASN A 202 -7.37 2.96 9.73
C ASN A 202 -7.65 1.46 9.51
N LEU A 203 -8.56 0.88 10.28
CA LEU A 203 -8.98 -0.52 10.10
C LEU A 203 -9.69 -0.73 8.75
N GLU A 204 -10.60 0.18 8.36
CA GLU A 204 -11.31 0.10 7.07
C GLU A 204 -10.35 0.17 5.88
N ILE A 205 -9.33 1.03 5.93
CA ILE A 205 -8.27 1.12 4.91
C ILE A 205 -7.51 -0.20 4.80
N LEU A 206 -7.10 -0.78 5.93
CA LEU A 206 -6.37 -2.06 5.94
C LEU A 206 -7.24 -3.23 5.44
N LEU A 207 -8.54 -3.19 5.69
CA LEU A 207 -9.51 -4.18 5.18
C LEU A 207 -9.93 -3.92 3.72
N ASN A 208 -9.36 -2.89 3.05
CA ASN A 208 -9.72 -2.44 1.69
C ASN A 208 -11.20 -2.03 1.54
N LYS A 209 -11.78 -1.46 2.59
CA LYS A 209 -13.12 -0.87 2.55
C LYS A 209 -13.02 0.64 2.33
N SER A 210 -13.55 1.11 1.23
CA SER A 210 -13.70 2.53 0.91
C SER A 210 -15.17 2.92 0.81
#